data_39fddf60e2f5e896f0f23fb9bfd5829e
#
_entry.id   39fddf60e2f5e896f0f23fb9bfd5829e
#
_cell.length_a   1.000
_cell.length_b   1.000
_cell.length_c   1.000
_cell.angle_alpha   90.00
_cell.angle_beta   90.00
_cell.angle_gamma   90.00
#
_symmetry.space_group_name_H-M   'P 1'
#
loop_
_entity.id
_entity.type
_entity.pdbx_description
1 polymer ?
#
loop_
_entity_poly.entity_id
_entity_poly.type
_entity_poly.pdbx_seq_one_letter_code
_entity_poly.pdbx_strand_id
1 'polypeptide(L)'
;WKGVIFMDEANGAMPIVQAAAYQLFLDRRIGEMKIPDGAFIVAAGNRECDGGVTFQLATPLADRMTHVELSPDLDDWIQDYAMPNLVHADVISYLKARTSDFNTLSPQNANVCKGSSPRSWVTVSDYAHDSDVLGRPADVESVMSVMIEGTVGDDIAARFNTHRKMTVKLPSPKTILEGKVTDANKIEGMDVSLHYALCSNLIYAMVVAHTDYKTNKKLDLQTWSKYATNFLKFLDVSYGVQDTGRSKQMEMLMMSVKSLFENGVFFNHKDVPEYAIFGRKYCGELKKILGKA
;
A
#
# COMPACT_ATOMS: atom_id res chain seq x y z
N TRP A 1 -29.24 -18.00 1.04
CA TRP A 1 -28.13 -17.13 0.71
C TRP A 1 -27.53 -16.51 1.97
N LYS A 2 -26.20 -16.48 2.06
CA LYS A 2 -25.46 -15.83 3.14
C LYS A 2 -24.47 -14.86 2.52
N GLY A 3 -24.38 -13.63 3.05
CA GLY A 3 -23.48 -12.62 2.53
C GLY A 3 -23.68 -11.25 3.15
N VAL A 4 -23.00 -10.26 2.60
CA VAL A 4 -23.07 -8.86 3.04
C VAL A 4 -23.83 -8.06 1.99
N ILE A 5 -24.79 -7.24 2.41
CA ILE A 5 -25.38 -6.16 1.63
C ILE A 5 -24.67 -4.89 2.08
N PHE A 6 -23.86 -4.32 1.20
CA PHE A 6 -23.10 -3.11 1.47
C PHE A 6 -23.76 -1.92 0.78
N MET A 7 -24.07 -0.88 1.55
CA MET A 7 -24.64 0.38 1.06
C MET A 7 -23.61 1.47 1.22
N ASP A 8 -22.99 1.87 0.13
CA ASP A 8 -22.03 2.96 0.12
C ASP A 8 -22.73 4.32 0.04
N GLU A 9 -22.12 5.35 0.64
CA GLU A 9 -22.63 6.72 0.71
C GLU A 9 -24.08 6.83 1.21
N ALA A 10 -24.46 5.99 2.18
CA ALA A 10 -25.85 5.86 2.65
C ALA A 10 -26.44 7.19 3.17
N ASN A 11 -25.62 8.06 3.75
CA ASN A 11 -26.04 9.39 4.22
C ASN A 11 -25.87 10.50 3.17
N GLY A 12 -25.38 10.19 1.98
CA GLY A 12 -25.42 11.10 0.81
C GLY A 12 -26.83 11.18 0.18
N ALA A 13 -27.70 10.21 0.48
CA ALA A 13 -29.06 10.18 0.00
C ALA A 13 -29.95 11.23 0.72
N MET A 14 -30.85 11.88 -0.02
CA MET A 14 -31.83 12.80 0.57
C MET A 14 -32.68 12.11 1.66
N PRO A 15 -33.15 12.82 2.68
CA PRO A 15 -33.91 12.25 3.79
C PRO A 15 -35.12 11.40 3.38
N ILE A 16 -35.83 11.78 2.28
CA ILE A 16 -36.93 11.00 1.74
C ILE A 16 -36.52 9.62 1.22
N VAL A 17 -35.30 9.53 0.64
CA VAL A 17 -34.73 8.25 0.18
C VAL A 17 -34.22 7.43 1.37
N GLN A 18 -33.62 8.10 2.34
CA GLN A 18 -33.23 7.42 3.61
C GLN A 18 -34.45 6.81 4.32
N ALA A 19 -35.60 7.48 4.28
CA ALA A 19 -36.84 6.95 4.86
C ALA A 19 -37.27 5.63 4.22
N ALA A 20 -37.08 5.47 2.90
CA ALA A 20 -37.35 4.19 2.23
C ALA A 20 -36.40 3.06 2.69
N ALA A 21 -35.17 3.40 3.11
CA ALA A 21 -34.21 2.44 3.64
C ALA A 21 -34.56 1.93 5.06
N TYR A 22 -35.48 2.59 5.80
CA TYR A 22 -35.86 2.16 7.13
C TYR A 22 -36.37 0.71 7.16
N GLN A 23 -37.20 0.34 6.20
CA GLN A 23 -37.70 -1.03 6.09
C GLN A 23 -36.57 -2.06 5.90
N LEU A 24 -35.55 -1.68 5.15
CA LEU A 24 -34.40 -2.55 4.95
C LEU A 24 -33.67 -2.83 6.26
N PHE A 25 -33.36 -1.79 7.03
CA PHE A 25 -32.60 -1.91 8.29
C PHE A 25 -33.43 -2.43 9.45
N LEU A 26 -34.71 -2.03 9.52
CA LEU A 26 -35.60 -2.37 10.67
C LEU A 26 -36.32 -3.68 10.45
N ASP A 27 -36.99 -3.81 9.30
CA ASP A 27 -37.92 -4.94 9.03
C ASP A 27 -37.27 -6.00 8.17
N ARG A 28 -36.01 -5.76 7.71
CA ARG A 28 -35.31 -6.62 6.77
C ARG A 28 -36.12 -6.91 5.50
N ARG A 29 -36.73 -5.85 4.95
CA ARG A 29 -37.63 -5.92 3.77
C ARG A 29 -37.38 -4.74 2.84
N ILE A 30 -37.62 -4.94 1.55
CA ILE A 30 -37.72 -3.91 0.53
C ILE A 30 -39.09 -4.10 -0.13
N GLY A 31 -40.06 -3.27 0.22
CA GLY A 31 -41.46 -3.50 -0.17
C GLY A 31 -41.94 -4.85 0.35
N GLU A 32 -42.34 -5.73 -0.57
CA GLU A 32 -42.80 -7.08 -0.21
C GLU A 32 -41.65 -8.14 -0.13
N MET A 33 -40.46 -7.80 -0.62
CA MET A 33 -39.36 -8.72 -0.63
C MET A 33 -38.66 -8.78 0.75
N LYS A 34 -38.62 -9.96 1.35
CA LYS A 34 -37.89 -10.20 2.60
C LYS A 34 -36.42 -10.45 2.32
N ILE A 35 -35.52 -9.76 3.06
CA ILE A 35 -34.10 -10.02 3.04
C ILE A 35 -33.81 -11.35 3.75
N PRO A 36 -32.99 -12.24 3.16
CA PRO A 36 -32.62 -13.52 3.76
C PRO A 36 -31.99 -13.34 5.15
N ASP A 37 -32.30 -14.24 6.09
CA ASP A 37 -31.81 -14.16 7.47
C ASP A 37 -30.28 -14.28 7.55
N GLY A 38 -29.63 -14.90 6.55
CA GLY A 38 -28.17 -14.99 6.44
C GLY A 38 -27.47 -13.74 5.86
N ALA A 39 -28.22 -12.69 5.49
CA ALA A 39 -27.66 -11.43 5.02
C ALA A 39 -27.27 -10.52 6.18
N PHE A 40 -26.02 -10.02 6.16
CA PHE A 40 -25.57 -8.96 7.03
C PHE A 40 -25.63 -7.63 6.29
N ILE A 41 -26.22 -6.60 6.89
CA ILE A 41 -26.39 -5.28 6.25
C ILE A 41 -25.38 -4.32 6.86
N VAL A 42 -24.56 -3.70 6.01
CA VAL A 42 -23.57 -2.69 6.38
C VAL A 42 -23.81 -1.44 5.56
N ALA A 43 -23.74 -0.28 6.18
CA ALA A 43 -23.79 1.01 5.52
C ALA A 43 -22.50 1.78 5.79
N ALA A 44 -21.96 2.45 4.76
CA ALA A 44 -20.89 3.41 4.90
C ALA A 44 -21.40 4.80 4.53
N GLY A 45 -20.77 5.82 5.10
CA GLY A 45 -21.10 7.21 4.80
C GLY A 45 -20.00 8.14 5.29
N ASN A 46 -20.00 9.39 4.80
CA ASN A 46 -19.06 10.41 5.20
C ASN A 46 -19.55 11.11 6.47
N ARG A 47 -18.63 11.57 7.32
CA ARG A 47 -18.97 12.40 8.48
C ARG A 47 -19.36 13.80 8.00
N GLU A 48 -20.23 14.48 8.73
CA GLU A 48 -20.61 15.87 8.44
C GLU A 48 -19.39 16.81 8.42
N CYS A 49 -18.38 16.51 9.24
CA CYS A 49 -17.13 17.27 9.29
C CYS A 49 -16.17 17.02 8.11
N ASP A 50 -16.44 16.05 7.25
CA ASP A 50 -15.58 15.75 6.10
C ASP A 50 -15.89 16.62 4.87
N GLY A 51 -16.90 17.51 4.93
CA GLY A 51 -17.19 18.52 3.89
C GLY A 51 -17.89 17.96 2.64
N GLY A 52 -18.31 16.70 2.64
CA GLY A 52 -19.10 16.10 1.57
C GLY A 52 -20.59 16.51 1.61
N VAL A 53 -21.32 16.18 0.54
CA VAL A 53 -22.79 16.30 0.58
C VAL A 53 -23.32 15.17 1.45
N THR A 54 -23.57 15.47 2.69
CA THR A 54 -24.10 14.51 3.67
C THR A 54 -25.35 15.06 4.30
N PHE A 55 -26.31 14.18 4.55
CA PHE A 55 -27.49 14.48 5.34
C PHE A 55 -27.38 13.74 6.67
N GLN A 56 -27.84 14.38 7.73
CA GLN A 56 -27.93 13.72 9.02
C GLN A 56 -28.83 12.48 8.92
N LEU A 57 -28.38 11.36 9.46
CA LEU A 57 -29.22 10.18 9.56
C LEU A 57 -30.38 10.48 10.51
N ALA A 58 -31.60 10.12 10.09
CA ALA A 58 -32.73 10.28 10.95
C ALA A 58 -32.55 9.48 12.25
N THR A 59 -32.86 10.12 13.39
CA THR A 59 -32.65 9.55 14.72
C THR A 59 -33.15 8.11 14.88
N PRO A 60 -34.37 7.74 14.36
CA PRO A 60 -34.83 6.37 14.47
C PRO A 60 -33.98 5.34 13.72
N LEU A 61 -33.30 5.74 12.66
CA LEU A 61 -32.39 4.88 11.90
C LEU A 61 -31.04 4.77 12.61
N ALA A 62 -30.48 5.89 13.04
CA ALA A 62 -29.21 5.95 13.75
C ALA A 62 -29.24 5.13 15.05
N ASP A 63 -30.33 5.20 15.83
CA ASP A 63 -30.53 4.48 17.10
C ASP A 63 -30.52 2.94 16.95
N ARG A 64 -30.72 2.44 15.74
CA ARG A 64 -30.79 1.00 15.44
C ARG A 64 -29.56 0.44 14.78
N MET A 65 -28.53 1.27 14.62
CA MET A 65 -27.25 0.89 14.01
C MET A 65 -26.12 0.92 15.05
N THR A 66 -25.15 0.05 14.87
CA THR A 66 -23.87 0.19 15.55
C THR A 66 -22.98 1.09 14.71
N HIS A 67 -22.61 2.23 15.27
CA HIS A 67 -21.74 3.20 14.60
C HIS A 67 -20.27 2.88 14.87
N VAL A 68 -19.48 2.81 13.79
CA VAL A 68 -18.03 2.62 13.85
C VAL A 68 -17.38 3.73 13.06
N GLU A 69 -16.47 4.46 13.68
CA GLU A 69 -15.67 5.46 13.00
C GLU A 69 -14.37 4.83 12.51
N LEU A 70 -14.08 5.01 11.22
CA LEU A 70 -12.85 4.53 10.59
C LEU A 70 -11.93 5.72 10.31
N SER A 71 -10.72 5.65 10.80
CA SER A 71 -9.66 6.60 10.47
C SER A 71 -8.53 5.86 9.77
N PRO A 72 -7.98 6.41 8.68
CA PRO A 72 -6.88 5.76 7.99
C PRO A 72 -5.61 5.81 8.86
N ASP A 73 -5.01 4.63 9.10
CA ASP A 73 -3.68 4.50 9.68
C ASP A 73 -2.64 4.31 8.58
N LEU A 74 -1.49 5.00 8.69
CA LEU A 74 -0.46 4.93 7.65
C LEU A 74 0.24 3.58 7.62
N ASP A 75 0.51 2.99 8.77
CA ASP A 75 1.26 1.75 8.84
C ASP A 75 0.42 0.57 8.34
N ASP A 76 -0.85 0.52 8.74
CA ASP A 76 -1.83 -0.43 8.20
C ASP A 76 -1.99 -0.24 6.69
N TRP A 77 -2.11 1.02 6.22
CA TRP A 77 -2.22 1.30 4.79
C TRP A 77 -0.99 0.85 4.01
N ILE A 78 0.22 1.05 4.55
CA ILE A 78 1.45 0.58 3.90
C ILE A 78 1.49 -0.94 3.83
N GLN A 79 1.18 -1.65 4.94
CA GLN A 79 1.31 -3.10 5.01
C GLN A 79 0.21 -3.84 4.24
N ASP A 80 -1.03 -3.38 4.34
CA ASP A 80 -2.19 -4.11 3.84
C ASP A 80 -2.68 -3.62 2.47
N TYR A 81 -2.24 -2.42 2.05
CA TYR A 81 -2.63 -1.87 0.74
C TYR A 81 -1.43 -1.48 -0.12
N ALA A 82 -0.55 -0.58 0.34
CA ALA A 82 0.45 0.05 -0.52
C ALA A 82 1.48 -0.95 -1.03
N MET A 83 2.00 -1.80 -0.15
CA MET A 83 2.99 -2.81 -0.54
C MET A 83 2.40 -3.92 -1.42
N PRO A 84 1.23 -4.52 -1.09
CA PRO A 84 0.58 -5.50 -1.95
C PRO A 84 0.20 -4.96 -3.34
N ASN A 85 -0.22 -3.71 -3.41
CA ASN A 85 -0.61 -3.07 -4.68
C ASN A 85 0.54 -2.35 -5.38
N LEU A 86 1.78 -2.55 -4.92
CA LEU A 86 2.99 -1.99 -5.53
C LEU A 86 2.95 -0.46 -5.68
N VAL A 87 2.41 0.24 -4.69
CA VAL A 87 2.47 1.70 -4.64
C VAL A 87 3.93 2.14 -4.73
N HIS A 88 4.18 3.20 -5.49
CA HIS A 88 5.52 3.65 -5.83
C HIS A 88 6.38 3.91 -4.58
N ALA A 89 7.62 3.47 -4.62
CA ALA A 89 8.56 3.54 -3.50
C ALA A 89 8.79 4.98 -2.98
N ASP A 90 8.80 5.96 -3.88
CA ASP A 90 8.94 7.36 -3.51
C ASP A 90 7.77 7.85 -2.64
N VAL A 91 6.54 7.36 -2.90
CA VAL A 91 5.35 7.69 -2.09
C VAL A 91 5.46 7.08 -0.71
N ILE A 92 5.76 5.78 -0.62
CA ILE A 92 5.87 5.06 0.66
C ILE A 92 6.96 5.68 1.54
N SER A 93 8.13 5.93 0.96
CA SER A 93 9.26 6.52 1.70
C SER A 93 9.00 7.96 2.13
N TYR A 94 8.34 8.75 1.29
CA TYR A 94 7.95 10.11 1.65
C TYR A 94 6.99 10.13 2.83
N LEU A 95 5.95 9.30 2.79
CA LEU A 95 4.96 9.22 3.85
C LEU A 95 5.54 8.70 5.18
N LYS A 96 6.51 7.79 5.12
CA LYS A 96 7.26 7.37 6.31
C LYS A 96 8.11 8.49 6.90
N ALA A 97 8.66 9.37 6.05
CA ALA A 97 9.39 10.55 6.52
C ALA A 97 8.46 11.67 7.01
N ARG A 98 7.23 11.74 6.51
CA ARG A 98 6.25 12.80 6.77
C ARG A 98 4.84 12.24 6.92
N THR A 99 4.59 11.58 8.04
CA THR A 99 3.30 10.94 8.35
C THR A 99 2.13 11.93 8.37
N SER A 100 2.40 13.21 8.72
CA SER A 100 1.39 14.27 8.72
C SER A 100 0.78 14.55 7.35
N ASP A 101 1.50 14.22 6.27
CA ASP A 101 1.06 14.48 4.90
C ASP A 101 0.24 13.31 4.32
N PHE A 102 -0.06 12.27 5.11
CA PHE A 102 -0.82 11.10 4.64
C PHE A 102 -2.30 11.41 4.38
N ASN A 103 -2.94 12.11 5.32
CA ASN A 103 -4.35 12.49 5.22
C ASN A 103 -4.54 13.90 5.80
N THR A 104 -4.57 14.89 4.91
CA THR A 104 -4.70 16.31 5.25
C THR A 104 -5.98 16.93 4.74
N LEU A 105 -6.88 16.13 4.12
CA LEU A 105 -8.17 16.62 3.68
C LEU A 105 -8.99 17.14 4.87
N SER A 106 -9.51 18.35 4.72
CA SER A 106 -10.39 18.99 5.69
C SER A 106 -11.45 19.80 4.94
N PRO A 107 -12.60 20.12 5.57
CA PRO A 107 -13.63 20.96 4.95
C PRO A 107 -13.12 22.31 4.47
N GLN A 108 -12.11 22.86 5.15
CA GLN A 108 -11.52 24.15 4.82
C GLN A 108 -10.70 24.11 3.52
N ASN A 109 -10.16 22.96 3.15
CA ASN A 109 -9.34 22.80 1.93
C ASN A 109 -10.00 21.94 0.85
N ALA A 110 -11.14 21.31 1.13
CA ALA A 110 -11.83 20.45 0.18
C ALA A 110 -12.25 21.17 -1.13
N ASN A 111 -12.65 22.44 -1.03
CA ASN A 111 -13.09 23.24 -2.19
C ASN A 111 -11.97 23.64 -3.15
N VAL A 112 -10.71 23.45 -2.78
CA VAL A 112 -9.54 23.89 -3.57
C VAL A 112 -8.63 22.72 -3.93
N CYS A 113 -9.03 21.47 -3.66
CA CYS A 113 -8.21 20.27 -3.84
C CYS A 113 -6.80 20.39 -3.22
N LYS A 114 -6.70 21.07 -2.09
CA LYS A 114 -5.43 21.36 -1.42
C LYS A 114 -5.15 20.44 -0.24
N GLY A 115 -5.37 19.17 -0.41
CA GLY A 115 -5.10 18.19 0.63
C GLY A 115 -4.89 16.79 0.09
N SER A 116 -4.15 16.01 0.84
CA SER A 116 -3.84 14.63 0.52
C SER A 116 -4.79 13.66 1.22
N SER A 117 -4.97 12.50 0.63
CA SER A 117 -5.68 11.36 1.18
C SER A 117 -4.99 10.06 0.74
N PRO A 118 -5.27 8.92 1.36
CA PRO A 118 -4.77 7.63 0.88
C PRO A 118 -5.04 7.41 -0.62
N ARG A 119 -6.21 7.81 -1.11
CA ARG A 119 -6.59 7.71 -2.54
C ARG A 119 -5.74 8.61 -3.43
N SER A 120 -5.53 9.86 -3.04
CA SER A 120 -4.71 10.79 -3.84
C SER A 120 -3.25 10.33 -3.93
N TRP A 121 -2.73 9.67 -2.89
CA TRP A 121 -1.39 9.09 -2.92
C TRP A 121 -1.25 7.90 -3.87
N VAL A 122 -2.32 7.12 -4.09
CA VAL A 122 -2.34 6.09 -5.15
C VAL A 122 -2.23 6.76 -6.52
N THR A 123 -2.97 7.83 -6.77
CA THR A 123 -2.87 8.58 -8.02
C THR A 123 -1.47 9.18 -8.24
N VAL A 124 -0.85 9.72 -7.19
CA VAL A 124 0.55 10.19 -7.26
C VAL A 124 1.53 9.04 -7.55
N SER A 125 1.25 7.85 -7.02
CA SER A 125 2.03 6.64 -7.33
C SER A 125 1.97 6.28 -8.82
N ASP A 126 0.77 6.34 -9.42
CA ASP A 126 0.60 6.05 -10.84
C ASP A 126 1.42 7.02 -11.70
N TYR A 127 1.37 8.32 -11.39
CA TYR A 127 2.19 9.32 -12.08
C TYR A 127 3.69 9.06 -11.95
N ALA A 128 4.13 8.62 -10.77
CA ALA A 128 5.54 8.31 -10.53
C ALA A 128 6.00 7.08 -11.33
N HIS A 129 5.15 6.03 -11.41
CA HIS A 129 5.41 4.84 -12.24
C HIS A 129 5.47 5.20 -13.73
N ASP A 130 4.55 6.01 -14.23
CA ASP A 130 4.54 6.45 -15.63
C ASP A 130 5.80 7.24 -15.97
N SER A 131 6.24 8.14 -15.08
CA SER A 131 7.48 8.87 -15.26
C SER A 131 8.70 7.95 -15.33
N ASP A 132 8.75 6.91 -14.48
CA ASP A 132 9.84 5.93 -14.48
C ASP A 132 9.87 5.10 -15.78
N VAL A 133 8.72 4.68 -16.28
CA VAL A 133 8.60 3.98 -17.56
C VAL A 133 9.12 4.83 -18.71
N LEU A 134 8.88 6.13 -18.68
CA LEU A 134 9.35 7.09 -19.68
C LEU A 134 10.83 7.51 -19.50
N GLY A 135 11.49 7.05 -18.43
CA GLY A 135 12.90 7.34 -18.16
C GLY A 135 13.16 8.71 -17.55
N ARG A 136 12.14 9.32 -16.92
CA ARG A 136 12.21 10.61 -16.20
C ARG A 136 12.82 11.78 -17.00
N PRO A 137 12.45 12.04 -18.24
CA PRO A 137 12.94 13.21 -18.94
C PRO A 137 12.37 14.50 -18.30
N ALA A 138 13.08 15.63 -18.45
CA ALA A 138 12.78 16.87 -17.73
C ALA A 138 11.39 17.44 -18.04
N ASP A 139 10.89 17.27 -19.25
CA ASP A 139 9.54 17.66 -19.66
C ASP A 139 8.46 16.82 -18.99
N VAL A 140 8.64 15.50 -18.91
CA VAL A 140 7.74 14.59 -18.19
C VAL A 140 7.74 14.92 -16.69
N GLU A 141 8.89 15.12 -16.07
CA GLU A 141 8.99 15.51 -14.65
C GLU A 141 8.31 16.85 -14.37
N SER A 142 8.38 17.80 -15.30
CA SER A 142 7.69 19.08 -15.20
C SER A 142 6.18 18.93 -15.22
N VAL A 143 5.65 18.14 -16.16
CA VAL A 143 4.20 17.85 -16.25
C VAL A 143 3.73 17.10 -15.02
N MET A 144 4.48 16.09 -14.60
CA MET A 144 4.16 15.31 -13.41
C MET A 144 4.12 16.18 -12.15
N SER A 145 5.04 17.15 -12.00
CA SER A 145 5.02 18.10 -10.87
C SER A 145 3.70 18.83 -10.78
N VAL A 146 3.19 19.34 -11.90
CA VAL A 146 1.89 20.04 -11.98
C VAL A 146 0.73 19.10 -11.65
N MET A 147 0.78 17.85 -12.13
CA MET A 147 -0.26 16.87 -11.82
C MET A 147 -0.27 16.52 -10.31
N ILE A 148 0.88 16.39 -9.70
CA ILE A 148 1.00 16.15 -8.25
C ILE A 148 0.47 17.35 -7.46
N GLU A 149 0.83 18.59 -7.86
CA GLU A 149 0.29 19.83 -7.25
C GLU A 149 -1.25 19.83 -7.29
N GLY A 150 -1.84 19.50 -8.43
CA GLY A 150 -3.30 19.41 -8.57
C GLY A 150 -3.93 18.28 -7.75
N THR A 151 -3.14 17.29 -7.32
CA THR A 151 -3.64 16.10 -6.62
C THR A 151 -3.53 16.21 -5.09
N VAL A 152 -2.42 16.72 -4.57
CA VAL A 152 -2.14 16.77 -3.13
C VAL A 152 -1.90 18.20 -2.58
N GLY A 153 -1.90 19.18 -3.46
CA GLY A 153 -1.65 20.59 -3.15
C GLY A 153 -0.19 20.99 -3.22
N ASP A 154 0.03 22.29 -3.41
CA ASP A 154 1.32 22.90 -3.78
C ASP A 154 2.43 22.59 -2.75
N ASP A 155 2.13 22.78 -1.45
CA ASP A 155 3.10 22.60 -0.37
C ASP A 155 3.56 21.15 -0.22
N ILE A 156 2.62 20.20 -0.32
CA ILE A 156 2.90 18.78 -0.21
C ILE A 156 3.67 18.32 -1.45
N ALA A 157 3.25 18.76 -2.64
CA ALA A 157 3.92 18.45 -3.90
C ALA A 157 5.37 18.93 -3.92
N ALA A 158 5.64 20.15 -3.46
CA ALA A 158 6.99 20.70 -3.39
C ALA A 158 7.90 19.84 -2.47
N ARG A 159 7.38 19.42 -1.30
CA ARG A 159 8.11 18.55 -0.38
C ARG A 159 8.33 17.14 -0.97
N PHE A 160 7.32 16.57 -1.61
CA PHE A 160 7.40 15.26 -2.26
C PHE A 160 8.43 15.27 -3.40
N ASN A 161 8.39 16.28 -4.28
CA ASN A 161 9.35 16.42 -5.37
C ASN A 161 10.79 16.59 -4.88
N THR A 162 10.97 17.25 -3.73
CA THR A 162 12.28 17.36 -3.07
C THR A 162 12.75 15.99 -2.56
N HIS A 163 11.85 15.23 -1.92
CA HIS A 163 12.16 13.89 -1.42
C HIS A 163 12.54 12.92 -2.57
N ARG A 164 11.82 12.96 -3.70
CA ARG A 164 12.14 12.14 -4.88
C ARG A 164 13.56 12.35 -5.40
N LYS A 165 14.10 13.56 -5.32
CA LYS A 165 15.50 13.83 -5.69
C LYS A 165 16.51 13.13 -4.78
N MET A 166 16.13 12.79 -3.57
CA MET A 166 16.98 12.03 -2.64
C MET A 166 16.95 10.54 -2.95
N THR A 167 15.78 9.99 -3.31
CA THR A 167 15.63 8.55 -3.64
C THR A 167 16.37 8.15 -4.90
N VAL A 168 16.60 9.07 -5.85
CA VAL A 168 17.42 8.83 -7.06
C VAL A 168 18.86 8.40 -6.72
N LYS A 169 19.37 8.74 -5.54
CA LYS A 169 20.72 8.35 -5.09
C LYS A 169 20.80 6.90 -4.61
N LEU A 170 19.68 6.23 -4.39
CA LEU A 170 19.68 4.84 -3.98
C LEU A 170 20.21 3.92 -5.09
N PRO A 171 20.90 2.82 -4.75
CA PRO A 171 21.32 1.84 -5.73
C PRO A 171 20.12 1.27 -6.48
N SER A 172 20.26 1.11 -7.80
CA SER A 172 19.20 0.49 -8.58
C SER A 172 18.92 -0.94 -8.09
N PRO A 173 17.68 -1.41 -8.09
CA PRO A 173 17.33 -2.78 -7.72
C PRO A 173 18.18 -3.82 -8.46
N LYS A 174 18.48 -3.59 -9.73
CA LYS A 174 19.31 -4.45 -10.56
C LYS A 174 20.70 -4.69 -9.97
N THR A 175 21.34 -3.66 -9.41
CA THR A 175 22.69 -3.80 -8.82
C THR A 175 22.68 -4.70 -7.59
N ILE A 176 21.57 -4.70 -6.83
CA ILE A 176 21.38 -5.59 -5.68
C ILE A 176 21.06 -7.01 -6.15
N LEU A 177 20.15 -7.17 -7.10
CA LEU A 177 19.79 -8.48 -7.65
C LEU A 177 20.93 -9.15 -8.40
N GLU A 178 21.86 -8.39 -8.97
CA GLU A 178 23.10 -8.89 -9.55
C GLU A 178 24.17 -9.25 -8.49
N GLY A 179 23.97 -8.86 -7.21
CA GLY A 179 24.89 -9.12 -6.11
C GLY A 179 26.05 -8.13 -5.98
N LYS A 180 25.97 -6.96 -6.63
CA LYS A 180 26.99 -5.91 -6.55
C LYS A 180 26.87 -5.08 -5.26
N VAL A 181 25.64 -4.92 -4.74
CA VAL A 181 25.33 -4.30 -3.44
C VAL A 181 24.69 -5.37 -2.57
N THR A 182 25.28 -5.65 -1.42
CA THR A 182 24.91 -6.81 -0.58
C THR A 182 24.39 -6.41 0.80
N ASP A 183 24.48 -5.13 1.19
CA ASP A 183 24.14 -4.66 2.53
C ASP A 183 23.67 -3.19 2.46
N ALA A 184 22.42 -2.95 2.86
CA ALA A 184 21.83 -1.62 2.91
C ALA A 184 22.53 -0.70 3.93
N ASN A 185 23.05 -1.27 5.04
CA ASN A 185 23.67 -0.49 6.10
C ASN A 185 25.05 0.09 5.69
N LYS A 186 25.61 -0.33 4.55
CA LYS A 186 26.84 0.22 3.98
C LYS A 186 26.59 1.36 2.98
N ILE A 187 25.32 1.67 2.69
CA ILE A 187 24.96 2.79 1.83
C ILE A 187 24.96 4.06 2.68
N GLU A 188 25.74 5.06 2.26
CA GLU A 188 25.86 6.33 2.98
C GLU A 188 24.55 7.11 2.98
N GLY A 189 24.19 7.70 4.13
CA GLY A 189 23.03 8.57 4.28
C GLY A 189 21.68 7.84 4.37
N MET A 190 21.68 6.53 4.61
CA MET A 190 20.43 5.75 4.79
C MET A 190 19.71 6.13 6.08
N ASP A 191 18.48 6.55 5.95
CA ASP A 191 17.51 6.70 7.05
C ASP A 191 16.36 5.69 6.89
N VAL A 192 15.43 5.68 7.85
CA VAL A 192 14.31 4.74 7.86
C VAL A 192 13.46 4.86 6.59
N SER A 193 13.22 6.07 6.09
CA SER A 193 12.40 6.31 4.92
C SER A 193 13.06 5.75 3.64
N LEU A 194 14.37 5.91 3.51
CA LEU A 194 15.15 5.39 2.39
C LEU A 194 15.25 3.87 2.42
N HIS A 195 15.26 3.23 3.60
CA HIS A 195 15.12 1.77 3.71
C HIS A 195 13.78 1.28 3.16
N TYR A 196 12.67 1.98 3.44
CA TYR A 196 11.36 1.67 2.85
C TYR A 196 11.38 1.82 1.32
N ALA A 197 11.95 2.92 0.80
CA ALA A 197 12.10 3.12 -0.64
C ALA A 197 12.88 1.97 -1.30
N LEU A 198 14.01 1.60 -0.69
CA LEU A 198 14.87 0.53 -1.22
C LEU A 198 14.16 -0.83 -1.24
N CYS A 199 13.47 -1.19 -0.15
CA CYS A 199 12.67 -2.42 -0.08
C CYS A 199 11.54 -2.42 -1.11
N SER A 200 10.77 -1.34 -1.23
CA SER A 200 9.67 -1.22 -2.19
C SER A 200 10.15 -1.36 -3.63
N ASN A 201 11.24 -0.69 -3.98
CA ASN A 201 11.87 -0.82 -5.30
C ASN A 201 12.34 -2.25 -5.59
N LEU A 202 12.91 -2.93 -4.58
CA LEU A 202 13.36 -4.32 -4.72
C LEU A 202 12.19 -5.28 -4.89
N ILE A 203 11.09 -5.09 -4.16
CA ILE A 203 9.88 -5.90 -4.28
C ILE A 203 9.30 -5.74 -5.68
N TYR A 204 9.13 -4.51 -6.15
CA TYR A 204 8.66 -4.24 -7.51
C TYR A 204 9.53 -4.94 -8.56
N ALA A 205 10.85 -4.81 -8.46
CA ALA A 205 11.79 -5.46 -9.39
C ALA A 205 11.71 -6.98 -9.35
N MET A 206 11.49 -7.58 -8.17
CA MET A 206 11.31 -9.02 -8.02
C MET A 206 9.98 -9.52 -8.61
N VAL A 207 8.89 -8.76 -8.46
CA VAL A 207 7.59 -9.08 -9.08
C VAL A 207 7.71 -9.05 -10.61
N VAL A 208 8.34 -8.02 -11.17
CA VAL A 208 8.61 -7.92 -12.61
C VAL A 208 9.48 -9.08 -13.08
N ALA A 209 10.59 -9.37 -12.39
CA ALA A 209 11.48 -10.47 -12.74
C ALA A 209 10.78 -11.84 -12.68
N HIS A 210 9.89 -12.05 -11.70
CA HIS A 210 9.08 -13.27 -11.63
C HIS A 210 8.10 -13.39 -12.78
N THR A 211 7.44 -12.30 -13.16
CA THR A 211 6.54 -12.25 -14.32
C THR A 211 7.30 -12.53 -15.62
N ASP A 212 8.49 -11.96 -15.78
CA ASP A 212 9.35 -12.20 -16.94
C ASP A 212 9.85 -13.66 -17.00
N TYR A 213 10.11 -14.29 -15.85
CA TYR A 213 10.45 -15.69 -15.76
C TYR A 213 9.25 -16.62 -16.05
N LYS A 214 8.12 -16.42 -15.37
CA LYS A 214 6.97 -17.35 -15.42
C LYS A 214 6.11 -17.18 -16.66
N THR A 215 5.77 -15.93 -16.99
CA THR A 215 4.75 -15.59 -18.00
C THR A 215 5.39 -15.19 -19.32
N ASN A 216 6.26 -14.19 -19.30
CA ASN A 216 6.84 -13.63 -20.51
C ASN A 216 7.99 -14.46 -21.09
N LYS A 217 8.58 -15.35 -20.29
CA LYS A 217 9.75 -16.19 -20.63
C LYS A 217 10.94 -15.36 -21.17
N LYS A 218 11.06 -14.13 -20.72
CA LYS A 218 12.18 -13.23 -21.03
C LYS A 218 13.39 -13.46 -20.15
N LEU A 219 13.18 -14.10 -18.98
CA LEU A 219 14.20 -14.42 -18.01
C LEU A 219 14.34 -15.93 -17.90
N ASP A 220 15.57 -16.46 -17.90
CA ASP A 220 15.84 -17.87 -17.70
C ASP A 220 15.85 -18.25 -16.20
N LEU A 221 15.79 -19.54 -15.92
CA LEU A 221 15.79 -20.07 -14.55
C LEU A 221 17.07 -19.69 -13.79
N GLN A 222 18.23 -19.68 -14.47
CA GLN A 222 19.50 -19.39 -13.83
C GLN A 222 19.56 -17.94 -13.34
N THR A 223 19.13 -17.00 -14.16
CA THR A 223 19.07 -15.57 -13.81
C THR A 223 18.01 -15.34 -12.72
N TRP A 224 16.82 -15.95 -12.83
CA TRP A 224 15.81 -15.89 -11.78
C TRP A 224 16.32 -16.39 -10.44
N SER A 225 16.94 -17.58 -10.42
CA SER A 225 17.51 -18.18 -9.21
C SER A 225 18.60 -17.28 -8.59
N LYS A 226 19.44 -16.67 -9.41
CA LYS A 226 20.45 -15.70 -8.97
C LYS A 226 19.81 -14.48 -8.32
N TYR A 227 18.79 -13.89 -8.95
CA TYR A 227 18.09 -12.71 -8.42
C TYR A 227 17.41 -13.02 -7.10
N ALA A 228 16.66 -14.12 -7.05
CA ALA A 228 15.99 -14.56 -5.83
C ALA A 228 16.97 -14.85 -4.68
N THR A 229 18.09 -15.51 -4.98
CA THR A 229 19.15 -15.78 -4.00
C THR A 229 19.77 -14.48 -3.46
N ASN A 230 20.12 -13.54 -4.34
CA ASN A 230 20.73 -12.28 -3.93
C ASN A 230 19.74 -11.39 -3.16
N PHE A 231 18.46 -11.40 -3.53
CA PHE A 231 17.40 -10.72 -2.81
C PHE A 231 17.28 -11.25 -1.36
N LEU A 232 17.18 -12.56 -1.18
CA LEU A 232 17.08 -13.17 0.16
C LEU A 232 18.32 -12.90 1.01
N LYS A 233 19.52 -13.00 0.42
CA LYS A 233 20.79 -12.67 1.10
C LYS A 233 20.85 -11.21 1.48
N PHE A 234 20.44 -10.31 0.59
CA PHE A 234 20.41 -8.87 0.87
C PHE A 234 19.48 -8.56 2.06
N LEU A 235 18.27 -9.12 2.08
CA LEU A 235 17.34 -8.96 3.20
C LEU A 235 17.92 -9.52 4.50
N ASP A 236 18.51 -10.70 4.46
CA ASP A 236 19.11 -11.35 5.63
C ASP A 236 20.28 -10.53 6.22
N VAL A 237 21.16 -10.06 5.38
CA VAL A 237 22.32 -9.25 5.79
C VAL A 237 21.91 -7.87 6.30
N SER A 238 20.97 -7.21 5.60
CA SER A 238 20.57 -5.83 5.91
C SER A 238 19.60 -5.73 7.07
N TYR A 239 18.67 -6.67 7.18
CA TYR A 239 17.51 -6.57 8.08
C TYR A 239 17.31 -7.81 8.97
N GLY A 240 18.11 -8.82 8.81
CA GLY A 240 17.99 -10.08 9.54
C GLY A 240 18.45 -10.03 10.99
N VAL A 241 18.27 -11.17 11.68
CA VAL A 241 18.76 -11.34 13.06
C VAL A 241 20.28 -11.35 13.04
N GLN A 242 20.90 -10.43 13.77
CA GLN A 242 22.33 -10.41 14.05
C GLN A 242 22.61 -11.13 15.37
N ASP A 243 23.87 -11.55 15.61
CA ASP A 243 24.30 -12.28 16.80
C ASP A 243 24.00 -11.57 18.15
N THR A 244 23.73 -10.28 18.11
CA THR A 244 23.44 -9.42 19.28
C THR A 244 21.95 -9.28 19.63
N GLY A 245 21.03 -9.96 18.91
CA GLY A 245 19.58 -9.88 19.17
C GLY A 245 18.75 -9.44 17.95
N ARG A 246 17.45 -9.19 18.16
CA ARG A 246 16.53 -8.76 17.09
C ARG A 246 16.99 -7.47 16.43
N SER A 247 17.16 -7.49 15.13
CA SER A 247 17.35 -6.27 14.35
C SER A 247 16.13 -5.34 14.54
N LYS A 248 16.39 -4.05 14.77
CA LYS A 248 15.33 -3.01 14.78
C LYS A 248 14.59 -2.91 13.44
N GLN A 249 15.10 -3.54 12.38
CA GLN A 249 14.60 -3.48 11.01
C GLN A 249 14.00 -4.82 10.53
N MET A 250 13.73 -5.77 11.43
CA MET A 250 13.08 -7.05 11.10
C MET A 250 11.73 -6.83 10.38
N GLU A 251 11.05 -5.73 10.67
CA GLU A 251 9.84 -5.33 9.99
C GLU A 251 10.03 -5.22 8.47
N MET A 252 11.14 -4.61 8.02
CA MET A 252 11.45 -4.47 6.59
C MET A 252 11.59 -5.83 5.89
N LEU A 253 12.28 -6.77 6.56
CA LEU A 253 12.43 -8.11 6.03
C LEU A 253 11.08 -8.81 5.91
N MET A 254 10.27 -8.77 6.97
CA MET A 254 8.98 -9.45 7.02
C MET A 254 7.98 -8.85 6.05
N MET A 255 7.91 -7.53 5.97
CA MET A 255 7.08 -6.79 5.02
C MET A 255 7.47 -7.13 3.57
N SER A 256 8.77 -7.18 3.27
CA SER A 256 9.24 -7.50 1.91
C SER A 256 8.83 -8.91 1.49
N VAL A 257 8.93 -9.89 2.37
CA VAL A 257 8.53 -11.27 2.07
C VAL A 257 7.01 -11.38 1.96
N LYS A 258 6.24 -10.78 2.88
CA LYS A 258 4.77 -10.75 2.83
C LYS A 258 4.30 -10.20 1.49
N SER A 259 4.79 -9.02 1.10
CA SER A 259 4.40 -8.38 -0.16
C SER A 259 4.71 -9.21 -1.39
N LEU A 260 5.84 -9.92 -1.44
CA LEU A 260 6.14 -10.83 -2.55
C LEU A 260 5.12 -11.97 -2.66
N PHE A 261 4.76 -12.60 -1.53
CA PHE A 261 3.76 -13.68 -1.54
C PHE A 261 2.38 -13.18 -1.97
N GLU A 262 1.96 -12.02 -1.51
CA GLU A 262 0.69 -11.40 -1.90
C GLU A 262 0.65 -11.05 -3.39
N ASN A 263 1.79 -10.74 -3.98
CA ASN A 263 1.95 -10.56 -5.43
C ASN A 263 2.22 -11.87 -6.20
N GLY A 264 2.00 -13.03 -5.58
CA GLY A 264 2.12 -14.34 -6.22
C GLY A 264 3.55 -14.80 -6.50
N VAL A 265 4.56 -14.14 -5.91
CA VAL A 265 5.95 -14.54 -6.04
C VAL A 265 6.29 -15.59 -4.98
N PHE A 266 6.35 -16.84 -5.40
CA PHE A 266 6.70 -17.97 -4.54
C PHE A 266 8.07 -18.51 -4.90
N PHE A 267 8.91 -18.74 -3.90
CA PHE A 267 10.21 -19.36 -4.09
C PHE A 267 10.11 -20.88 -3.97
N ASN A 268 10.61 -21.58 -4.97
CA ASN A 268 10.75 -23.04 -4.91
C ASN A 268 12.17 -23.37 -4.40
N HIS A 269 12.27 -24.18 -3.36
CA HIS A 269 13.56 -24.60 -2.78
C HIS A 269 14.47 -25.35 -3.76
N LYS A 270 13.90 -25.98 -4.82
CA LYS A 270 14.67 -26.63 -5.89
C LYS A 270 15.32 -25.61 -6.82
N ASP A 271 14.61 -24.51 -7.09
CA ASP A 271 15.07 -23.46 -8.00
C ASP A 271 15.91 -22.40 -7.25
N VAL A 272 15.63 -22.19 -5.95
CA VAL A 272 16.28 -21.22 -5.08
C VAL A 272 16.67 -21.88 -3.75
N PRO A 273 17.81 -22.56 -3.68
CA PRO A 273 18.25 -23.27 -2.47
C PRO A 273 18.35 -22.37 -1.23
N GLU A 274 18.72 -21.08 -1.41
CA GLU A 274 18.79 -20.09 -0.34
C GLU A 274 17.46 -19.91 0.41
N TYR A 275 16.34 -20.11 -0.29
CA TYR A 275 15.01 -20.04 0.34
C TYR A 275 14.82 -21.07 1.46
N ALA A 276 15.41 -22.25 1.32
CA ALA A 276 15.34 -23.27 2.38
C ALA A 276 16.14 -22.88 3.62
N ILE A 277 17.26 -22.15 3.46
CA ILE A 277 18.08 -21.64 4.55
C ILE A 277 17.33 -20.48 5.24
N PHE A 278 16.86 -19.52 4.44
CA PHE A 278 16.10 -18.36 4.88
C PHE A 278 14.81 -18.79 5.60
N GLY A 279 14.04 -19.72 5.03
CA GLY A 279 12.81 -20.23 5.62
C GLY A 279 13.02 -20.93 6.97
N ARG A 280 14.12 -21.66 7.14
CA ARG A 280 14.49 -22.25 8.46
C ARG A 280 14.85 -21.19 9.50
N LYS A 281 15.61 -20.19 9.11
CA LYS A 281 16.05 -19.09 9.98
C LYS A 281 14.87 -18.24 10.49
N TYR A 282 13.88 -17.99 9.65
CA TYR A 282 12.75 -17.10 9.93
C TYR A 282 11.39 -17.81 10.03
N CYS A 283 11.38 -19.13 10.25
CA CYS A 283 10.14 -19.95 10.26
C CYS A 283 9.08 -19.43 11.25
N GLY A 284 9.50 -18.98 12.44
CA GLY A 284 8.58 -18.47 13.47
C GLY A 284 7.88 -17.18 13.06
N GLU A 285 8.62 -16.27 12.49
CA GLU A 285 8.15 -14.97 12.00
C GLU A 285 7.27 -15.11 10.75
N LEU A 286 7.73 -15.91 9.79
CA LEU A 286 6.99 -16.16 8.55
C LEU A 286 5.62 -16.81 8.80
N LYS A 287 5.52 -17.76 9.75
CA LYS A 287 4.24 -18.36 10.14
C LYS A 287 3.25 -17.35 10.72
N LYS A 288 3.72 -16.32 11.42
CA LYS A 288 2.87 -15.28 11.99
C LYS A 288 2.25 -14.39 10.91
N ILE A 289 3.00 -14.13 9.83
CA ILE A 289 2.61 -13.20 8.77
C ILE A 289 1.79 -13.88 7.68
N LEU A 290 2.23 -15.07 7.25
CA LEU A 290 1.58 -15.78 6.16
C LEU A 290 0.34 -16.57 6.59
N GLY A 291 0.03 -16.56 7.89
CA GLY A 291 -1.04 -17.38 8.44
C GLY A 291 -0.66 -18.86 8.46
N LYS A 292 -1.56 -19.69 8.99
CA LYS A 292 -1.41 -21.14 8.87
C LYS A 292 -1.68 -21.50 7.40
N ALA A 293 -0.62 -21.59 6.58
CA ALA A 293 -0.69 -22.27 5.30
C ALA A 293 -0.68 -23.77 5.54
#